data_26b26b32a3aa7af96355ff5913302e19
#
_entry.id   26b26b32a3aa7af96355ff5913302e19
#
_cell.length_a   1.000
_cell.length_b   1.000
_cell.length_c   1.000
_cell.angle_alpha   90.00
_cell.angle_beta   90.00
_cell.angle_gamma   90.00
#
_symmetry.space_group_name_H-M   'P 1'
#
loop_
_entity.id
_entity.type
_entity.pdbx_description
1 polymer ?
#
loop_
_entity_poly.entity_id
_entity_poly.type
_entity_poly.pdbx_seq_one_letter_code
_entity_poly.pdbx_strand_id
1 'polypeptide(L)'
;MTQEGVQAGRYHLIKQAEAKAVLLKLAETADVFIHSMRAQAIARLGLDYDALKAVNPRIIYANLYGFARSGPYRDYPAYDDIVQAASGIVDLQARLSGGVPTYLATVVADKVAGFSR
;
A
#
# COMPACT_ATOMS: atom_id res chain seq x y z
N MET A 1 22.12 -8.40 3.71
CA MET A 1 21.37 -7.52 2.78
C MET A 1 19.94 -7.51 3.26
N THR A 2 19.51 -6.45 3.92
CA THR A 2 18.14 -6.35 4.45
C THR A 2 17.16 -6.09 3.29
N GLN A 3 15.95 -6.62 3.36
CA GLN A 3 14.91 -6.44 2.34
C GLN A 3 14.64 -4.96 2.01
N GLU A 4 14.86 -4.05 2.94
CA GLU A 4 14.70 -2.60 2.75
C GLU A 4 15.65 -2.00 1.70
N GLY A 5 16.88 -2.44 1.61
CA GLY A 5 17.83 -1.96 0.60
C GLY A 5 17.46 -2.36 -0.84
N VAL A 6 16.75 -3.47 -1.00
CA VAL A 6 16.27 -3.93 -2.31
C VAL A 6 15.02 -3.16 -2.76
N GLN A 7 14.16 -2.74 -1.83
CA GLN A 7 12.95 -1.96 -2.14
C GLN A 7 13.29 -0.53 -2.57
N ALA A 8 14.18 0.17 -1.87
CA ALA A 8 14.55 1.56 -2.20
C ALA A 8 15.15 1.68 -3.62
N GLY A 9 15.97 0.72 -4.03
CA GLY A 9 16.53 0.69 -5.39
C GLY A 9 15.49 0.50 -6.49
N ARG A 10 14.42 -0.25 -6.23
CA ARG A 10 13.36 -0.52 -7.23
C ARG A 10 12.48 0.69 -7.50
N TYR A 11 12.20 1.55 -6.52
CA TYR A 11 11.37 2.74 -6.72
C TYR A 11 11.99 3.79 -7.65
N HIS A 12 13.30 3.95 -7.63
CA HIS A 12 14.00 4.84 -8.55
C HIS A 12 14.01 4.31 -9.99
N LEU A 13 14.07 3.00 -10.17
CA LEU A 13 14.05 2.35 -11.48
C LEU A 13 12.68 2.49 -12.18
N ILE A 14 11.57 2.40 -11.45
CA ILE A 14 10.20 2.45 -12.02
C ILE A 14 9.88 3.80 -12.70
N LYS A 15 10.60 4.87 -12.40
CA LYS A 15 10.45 6.17 -13.07
C LYS A 15 11.09 6.21 -14.47
N GLN A 16 11.92 5.23 -14.81
CA GLN A 16 12.54 5.12 -16.13
C GLN A 16 11.64 4.36 -17.08
N ALA A 17 11.56 4.78 -18.33
CA ALA A 17 10.69 4.18 -19.33
C ALA A 17 10.99 2.68 -19.56
N GLU A 18 12.27 2.32 -19.51
CA GLU A 18 12.71 0.93 -19.68
C GLU A 18 12.22 0.03 -18.54
N ALA A 19 12.29 0.53 -17.30
CA ALA A 19 11.83 -0.24 -16.14
C ALA A 19 10.31 -0.43 -16.15
N LYS A 20 9.55 0.58 -16.59
CA LYS A 20 8.12 0.45 -16.83
C LYS A 20 7.81 -0.62 -17.88
N ALA A 21 8.54 -0.61 -19.00
CA ALA A 21 8.35 -1.61 -20.06
C ALA A 21 8.61 -3.04 -19.56
N VAL A 22 9.65 -3.23 -18.75
CA VAL A 22 9.94 -4.53 -18.11
C VAL A 22 8.80 -4.96 -17.18
N LEU A 23 8.25 -4.04 -16.35
CA LEU A 23 7.13 -4.36 -15.48
C LEU A 23 5.87 -4.74 -16.25
N LEU A 24 5.53 -4.02 -17.30
CA LEU A 24 4.38 -4.36 -18.15
C LEU A 24 4.57 -5.73 -18.82
N LYS A 25 5.78 -6.03 -19.27
CA LYS A 25 6.09 -7.34 -19.83
C LYS A 25 5.99 -8.47 -18.79
N LEU A 26 6.40 -8.25 -17.57
CA LEU A 26 6.18 -9.19 -16.47
C LEU A 26 4.69 -9.38 -16.17
N ALA A 27 3.91 -8.30 -16.24
CA ALA A 27 2.47 -8.35 -15.99
C ALA A 27 1.70 -9.19 -17.04
N GLU A 28 2.20 -9.34 -18.26
CA GLU A 28 1.58 -10.19 -19.31
C GLU A 28 1.36 -11.64 -18.84
N THR A 29 2.25 -12.14 -17.99
CA THR A 29 2.24 -13.52 -17.49
C THR A 29 1.94 -13.66 -16.00
N ALA A 30 1.80 -12.54 -15.28
CA ALA A 30 1.53 -12.53 -13.86
C ALA A 30 0.05 -12.84 -13.58
N ASP A 31 -0.23 -13.61 -12.53
CA ASP A 31 -1.60 -13.83 -12.06
C ASP A 31 -2.07 -12.68 -11.18
N VAL A 32 -1.17 -12.12 -10.37
CA VAL A 32 -1.49 -11.09 -9.37
C VAL A 32 -0.47 -9.95 -9.43
N PHE A 33 -0.98 -8.72 -9.47
CA PHE A 33 -0.20 -7.52 -9.25
C PHE A 33 -0.64 -6.87 -7.94
N ILE A 34 0.28 -6.72 -7.00
CA ILE A 34 -0.01 -6.18 -5.67
C ILE A 34 0.90 -4.98 -5.37
N HIS A 35 0.33 -3.91 -4.82
CA HIS A 35 1.09 -2.74 -4.40
C HIS A 35 0.41 -1.98 -3.26
N SER A 36 1.20 -1.15 -2.54
CA SER A 36 0.75 -0.23 -1.50
C SER A 36 0.93 1.25 -1.88
N MET A 37 1.18 1.54 -3.14
CA MET A 37 1.38 2.91 -3.61
C MET A 37 0.06 3.68 -3.63
N ARG A 38 0.10 4.98 -3.35
CA ARG A 38 -1.07 5.87 -3.49
C ARG A 38 -1.60 5.84 -4.92
N ALA A 39 -2.93 5.92 -5.07
CA ALA A 39 -3.59 5.86 -6.37
C ALA A 39 -3.03 6.83 -7.40
N GLN A 40 -2.80 8.08 -7.00
CA GLN A 40 -2.21 9.10 -7.87
C GLN A 40 -0.75 8.79 -8.27
N ALA A 41 0.00 8.13 -7.41
CA ALA A 41 1.39 7.78 -7.68
C ALA A 41 1.49 6.64 -8.70
N ILE A 42 0.70 5.58 -8.51
CA ILE A 42 0.69 4.44 -9.43
C ILE A 42 0.12 4.83 -10.81
N ALA A 43 -0.90 5.70 -10.85
CA ALA A 43 -1.45 6.23 -12.09
C ALA A 43 -0.42 7.07 -12.87
N ARG A 44 0.34 7.94 -12.18
CA ARG A 44 1.43 8.72 -12.81
C ARG A 44 2.53 7.84 -13.39
N LEU A 45 2.74 6.65 -12.85
CA LEU A 45 3.66 5.67 -13.41
C LEU A 45 3.06 4.91 -14.60
N GLY A 46 1.74 5.03 -14.84
CA GLY A 46 1.02 4.28 -15.85
C GLY A 46 1.04 2.79 -15.56
N LEU A 47 0.89 2.42 -14.29
CA LEU A 47 0.80 1.06 -13.77
C LEU A 47 -0.50 0.87 -12.98
N ASP A 48 -1.52 1.66 -13.30
CA ASP A 48 -2.86 1.50 -12.75
C ASP A 48 -3.57 0.26 -13.33
N TYR A 49 -4.75 -0.02 -12.81
CA TYR A 49 -5.52 -1.20 -13.22
C TYR A 49 -5.77 -1.24 -14.73
N ASP A 50 -6.13 -0.10 -15.33
CA ASP A 50 -6.48 -0.07 -16.76
C ASP A 50 -5.27 -0.35 -17.64
N ALA A 51 -4.10 0.17 -17.27
CA ALA A 51 -2.85 -0.11 -17.97
C ALA A 51 -2.44 -1.58 -17.88
N LEU A 52 -2.58 -2.20 -16.71
CA LEU A 52 -2.23 -3.62 -16.54
C LEU A 52 -3.26 -4.55 -17.14
N LYS A 53 -4.54 -4.21 -17.06
CA LYS A 53 -5.62 -4.96 -17.72
C LYS A 53 -5.49 -4.96 -19.25
N ALA A 54 -4.97 -3.89 -19.83
CA ALA A 54 -4.73 -3.80 -21.26
C ALA A 54 -3.72 -4.82 -21.76
N VAL A 55 -2.70 -5.15 -20.94
CA VAL A 55 -1.67 -6.15 -21.29
C VAL A 55 -2.03 -7.56 -20.82
N ASN A 56 -2.80 -7.68 -19.73
CA ASN A 56 -3.26 -8.97 -19.20
C ASN A 56 -4.69 -8.84 -18.64
N PRO A 57 -5.73 -9.18 -19.43
CA PRO A 57 -7.12 -9.07 -19.01
C PRO A 57 -7.52 -9.96 -17.81
N ARG A 58 -6.69 -10.96 -17.48
CA ARG A 58 -6.95 -11.89 -16.36
C ARG A 58 -6.26 -11.48 -15.06
N ILE A 59 -5.46 -10.39 -15.07
CA ILE A 59 -4.67 -10.00 -13.92
C ILE A 59 -5.55 -9.63 -12.71
N ILE A 60 -5.21 -10.18 -11.57
CA ILE A 60 -5.78 -9.77 -10.28
C ILE A 60 -4.98 -8.56 -9.79
N TYR A 61 -5.62 -7.41 -9.70
CA TYR A 61 -4.97 -6.17 -9.28
C TYR A 61 -5.35 -5.83 -7.84
N ALA A 62 -4.41 -6.03 -6.91
CA ALA A 62 -4.61 -5.82 -5.49
C ALA A 62 -3.96 -4.52 -5.00
N ASN A 63 -4.79 -3.61 -4.50
CA ASN A 63 -4.35 -2.36 -3.88
C ASN A 63 -4.42 -2.47 -2.37
N LEU A 64 -3.35 -2.09 -1.68
CA LEU A 64 -3.29 -2.02 -0.24
C LEU A 64 -3.29 -0.55 0.18
N TYR A 65 -4.47 -0.02 0.47
CA TYR A 65 -4.64 1.35 0.92
C TYR A 65 -4.97 1.39 2.42
N GLY A 66 -4.43 2.37 3.13
CA GLY A 66 -4.77 2.56 4.54
C GLY A 66 -6.16 3.15 4.76
N PHE A 67 -6.68 3.90 3.76
CA PHE A 67 -8.03 4.48 3.81
C PHE A 67 -8.84 4.08 2.59
N ALA A 68 -10.15 3.88 2.80
CA ALA A 68 -11.07 3.54 1.71
C ALA A 68 -11.12 4.66 0.65
N ARG A 69 -11.10 4.29 -0.61
CA ARG A 69 -11.12 5.25 -1.74
C ARG A 69 -12.38 6.10 -1.81
N SER A 70 -13.48 5.63 -1.26
CA SER A 70 -14.76 6.38 -1.16
C SER A 70 -14.80 7.31 0.06
N GLY A 71 -13.84 7.20 0.99
CA GLY A 71 -13.81 7.97 2.22
C GLY A 71 -13.17 9.36 2.08
N PRO A 72 -13.40 10.24 3.08
CA PRO A 72 -12.83 11.58 3.09
C PRO A 72 -11.30 11.60 3.21
N TYR A 73 -10.70 10.54 3.75
CA TYR A 73 -9.25 10.42 3.97
C TYR A 73 -8.52 9.67 2.85
N ARG A 74 -9.17 9.41 1.70
CA ARG A 74 -8.60 8.63 0.59
C ARG A 74 -7.24 9.08 0.08
N ASP A 75 -6.93 10.37 0.21
CA ASP A 75 -5.68 10.98 -0.26
C ASP A 75 -4.68 11.28 0.87
N TYR A 76 -5.05 10.99 2.13
CA TYR A 76 -4.15 11.17 3.27
C TYR A 76 -3.09 10.07 3.35
N PRO A 77 -1.93 10.38 3.94
CA PRO A 77 -0.93 9.36 4.25
C PRO A 77 -1.52 8.35 5.26
N ALA A 78 -1.21 7.09 5.07
CA ALA A 78 -1.67 6.00 5.92
C ALA A 78 -0.46 5.20 6.41
N TYR A 79 0.23 5.76 7.39
CA TYR A 79 1.21 5.03 8.18
C TYR A 79 0.52 4.34 9.34
N ASP A 80 1.15 3.32 9.89
CA ASP A 80 0.57 2.49 10.94
C ASP A 80 0.04 3.31 12.14
N ASP A 81 0.83 4.26 12.63
CA ASP A 81 0.47 5.15 13.72
C ASP A 81 -0.76 6.04 13.39
N ILE A 82 -0.82 6.57 12.17
CA ILE A 82 -1.97 7.36 11.70
C ILE A 82 -3.23 6.49 11.66
N VAL A 83 -3.13 5.26 11.19
CA VAL A 83 -4.26 4.34 11.14
C VAL A 83 -4.68 3.91 12.55
N GLN A 84 -3.74 3.65 13.45
CA GLN A 84 -4.05 3.38 14.86
C GLN A 84 -4.83 4.54 15.51
N ALA A 85 -4.38 5.78 15.32
CA ALA A 85 -5.07 6.96 15.85
C ALA A 85 -6.47 7.12 15.24
N ALA A 86 -6.59 7.04 13.92
CA ALA A 86 -7.85 7.22 13.20
C ALA A 86 -8.89 6.12 13.49
N SER A 87 -8.44 4.90 13.80
CA SER A 87 -9.32 3.77 14.16
C SER A 87 -9.87 3.83 15.59
N GLY A 88 -9.34 4.71 16.45
CA GLY A 88 -9.71 4.82 17.87
C GLY A 88 -8.99 3.82 18.78
N ILE A 89 -8.10 2.98 18.28
CA ILE A 89 -7.34 2.01 19.09
C ILE A 89 -6.55 2.74 20.19
N VAL A 90 -5.97 3.88 19.88
CA VAL A 90 -5.18 4.69 20.83
C VAL A 90 -6.02 5.19 21.99
N ASP A 91 -7.25 5.65 21.73
CA ASP A 91 -8.20 6.07 22.77
C ASP A 91 -8.70 4.87 23.61
N LEU A 92 -9.01 3.76 22.94
CA LEU A 92 -9.42 2.52 23.61
C LEU A 92 -8.31 2.01 24.56
N GLN A 93 -7.06 2.04 24.11
CA GLN A 93 -5.90 1.69 24.94
C GLN A 93 -5.81 2.55 26.20
N ALA A 94 -6.00 3.87 26.07
CA ALA A 94 -6.00 4.79 27.19
C ALA A 94 -7.11 4.47 28.21
N ARG A 95 -8.32 4.21 27.73
CA ARG A 95 -9.47 3.84 28.60
C ARG A 95 -9.23 2.56 29.37
N LEU A 96 -8.63 1.56 28.73
CA LEU A 96 -8.35 0.25 29.35
C LEU A 96 -7.21 0.35 30.38
N SER A 97 -6.20 1.15 30.12
CA SER A 97 -5.04 1.32 31.03
C SER A 97 -5.23 2.40 32.10
N GLY A 98 -6.30 3.20 32.02
CA GLY A 98 -6.51 4.36 32.89
C GLY A 98 -5.47 5.46 32.69
N GLY A 99 -4.80 5.50 31.54
CA GLY A 99 -3.66 6.35 31.25
C GLY A 99 -3.87 7.32 30.10
N VAL A 100 -2.76 7.85 29.61
CA VAL A 100 -2.69 8.73 28.45
C VAL A 100 -2.81 7.92 27.16
N PRO A 101 -3.43 8.44 26.09
CA PRO A 101 -3.45 7.79 24.79
C PRO A 101 -2.04 7.41 24.30
N THR A 102 -1.84 6.14 24.00
CA THR A 102 -0.56 5.59 23.55
C THR A 102 -0.78 4.62 22.40
N TYR A 103 0.19 4.57 21.50
CA TYR A 103 0.18 3.58 20.43
C TYR A 103 0.47 2.17 20.96
N LEU A 104 -0.04 1.17 20.28
CA LEU A 104 0.39 -0.20 20.54
C LEU A 104 1.87 -0.34 20.18
N ALA A 105 2.61 -1.11 20.97
CA ALA A 105 4.05 -1.34 20.78
C ALA A 105 4.33 -2.27 19.59
N THR A 106 3.55 -2.15 18.53
CA THR A 106 3.71 -2.93 17.29
C THR A 106 2.98 -2.26 16.13
N VAL A 107 3.41 -2.52 14.90
CA VAL A 107 2.76 -2.10 13.65
C VAL A 107 1.49 -2.92 13.39
N VAL A 108 0.46 -2.69 14.19
CA VAL A 108 -0.76 -3.53 14.19
C VAL A 108 -1.57 -3.35 12.91
N ALA A 109 -1.68 -2.13 12.38
CA ALA A 109 -2.45 -1.87 11.18
C ALA A 109 -1.83 -2.55 9.96
N ASP A 110 -0.51 -2.49 9.82
CA ASP A 110 0.23 -3.17 8.76
C ASP A 110 0.08 -4.70 8.84
N LYS A 111 0.13 -5.25 10.06
CA LYS A 111 -0.06 -6.68 10.27
C LYS A 111 -1.48 -7.13 9.93
N VAL A 112 -2.50 -6.38 10.36
CA VAL A 112 -3.91 -6.67 10.03
C VAL A 112 -4.13 -6.59 8.52
N ALA A 113 -3.63 -5.56 7.86
CA ALA A 113 -3.68 -5.46 6.41
C ALA A 113 -3.00 -6.65 5.72
N GLY A 114 -1.91 -7.17 6.29
CA GLY A 114 -1.23 -8.37 5.81
C GLY A 114 -2.04 -9.66 5.93
N PHE A 115 -2.90 -9.78 6.95
CA PHE A 115 -3.76 -10.97 7.17
C PHE A 115 -5.10 -10.90 6.43
N SER A 116 -5.54 -9.72 5.99
CA SER A 116 -6.84 -9.51 5.34
C SER A 116 -6.86 -9.82 3.84
N ARG A 117 -5.88 -10.52 3.32
CA ARG A 117 -5.68 -10.81 1.88
C ARG A 117 -6.24 -12.15 1.46
#